data_1a1c6c24acbc3600a13b244f425a7a5a
#
_entry.id   1a1c6c24acbc3600a13b244f425a7a5a
#
_cell.length_a   1.000
_cell.length_b   1.000
_cell.length_c   1.000
_cell.angle_alpha   90.00
_cell.angle_beta   90.00
_cell.angle_gamma   90.00
#
_symmetry.space_group_name_H-M   'P 1'
#
loop_
_entity.id
_entity.type
_entity.pdbx_description
1 polymer ?
#
loop_
_entity_poly.entity_id
_entity_poly.type
_entity_poly.pdbx_seq_one_letter_code
_entity_poly.pdbx_strand_id
1 'polypeptide(L)'
;MTAAAAEAPRWLTPAELADWRPLGGLLLKLPAALDTQMQRDSGLSHFEYLVLASLSEAPGRTRRMSALATLASGSLSRLSHVVKRLEGKGWITRQACQEDGRYTNAVLTDAGWEKVVASAPGHVEAVRSLILDALTEGELAQLGDIARRILTRLDSTGDVRAAFPAAVSTP
;
A
#
# COMPACT_ATOMS: atom_id res chain seq x y z
N MET A 1 41.31 20.75 15.76
CA MET A 1 40.09 20.00 15.36
C MET A 1 38.90 20.65 16.05
N THR A 2 38.21 21.53 15.33
CA THR A 2 37.05 22.25 15.86
C THR A 2 35.85 21.30 15.72
N ALA A 3 35.31 20.84 16.86
CA ALA A 3 34.04 20.09 16.87
C ALA A 3 32.95 21.02 16.31
N ALA A 4 32.34 20.63 15.19
CA ALA A 4 31.16 21.30 14.65
C ALA A 4 30.09 21.28 15.77
N ALA A 5 29.67 22.45 16.23
CA ALA A 5 28.59 22.57 17.19
C ALA A 5 27.35 21.91 16.54
N ALA A 6 26.84 20.85 17.17
CA ALA A 6 25.60 20.19 16.71
C ALA A 6 24.49 21.25 16.74
N GLU A 7 23.89 21.51 15.61
CA GLU A 7 22.78 22.43 15.45
C GLU A 7 21.63 21.96 16.38
N ALA A 8 21.07 22.87 17.17
CA ALA A 8 20.01 22.52 18.12
C ALA A 8 18.78 21.94 17.38
N PRO A 9 18.13 20.90 17.96
CA PRO A 9 16.97 20.29 17.32
C PRO A 9 15.85 21.31 17.02
N ARG A 10 15.30 21.25 15.85
CA ARG A 10 14.13 22.05 15.46
C ARG A 10 12.86 21.44 16.04
N TRP A 11 12.56 21.76 17.29
CA TRP A 11 11.34 21.30 17.95
C TRP A 11 10.08 21.84 17.27
N LEU A 12 8.98 21.06 17.34
CA LEU A 12 7.67 21.50 16.87
C LEU A 12 7.17 22.64 17.78
N THR A 13 6.62 23.66 17.15
CA THR A 13 5.86 24.70 17.85
C THR A 13 4.55 24.12 18.41
N PRO A 14 3.89 24.78 19.37
CA PRO A 14 2.58 24.36 19.86
C PRO A 14 1.52 24.19 18.75
N ALA A 15 1.52 25.07 17.73
CA ALA A 15 0.63 24.99 16.57
C ALA A 15 0.93 23.75 15.70
N GLU A 16 2.19 23.54 15.33
CA GLU A 16 2.61 22.36 14.57
C GLU A 16 2.30 21.07 15.32
N LEU A 17 2.46 21.04 16.65
CA LEU A 17 2.14 19.89 17.46
C LEU A 17 0.63 19.62 17.51
N ALA A 18 -0.21 20.67 17.54
CA ALA A 18 -1.66 20.55 17.50
C ALA A 18 -2.14 19.92 16.19
N ASP A 19 -1.53 20.28 15.06
CA ASP A 19 -1.84 19.73 13.74
C ASP A 19 -1.25 18.33 13.52
N TRP A 20 -0.05 18.07 14.06
CA TRP A 20 0.61 16.78 13.95
C TRP A 20 -0.12 15.65 14.70
N ARG A 21 -0.70 15.92 15.87
CA ARG A 21 -1.37 14.90 16.69
C ARG A 21 -2.52 14.18 15.98
N PRO A 22 -3.50 14.87 15.35
CA PRO A 22 -4.57 14.20 14.61
C PRO A 22 -4.03 13.42 13.40
N LEU A 23 -3.05 13.96 12.68
CA LEU A 23 -2.40 13.25 11.58
C LEU A 23 -1.70 11.96 12.07
N GLY A 24 -0.94 12.03 13.16
CA GLY A 24 -0.32 10.85 13.76
C GLY A 24 -1.35 9.80 14.20
N GLY A 25 -2.47 10.26 14.78
CA GLY A 25 -3.59 9.39 15.13
C GLY A 25 -4.20 8.69 13.91
N LEU A 26 -4.38 9.41 12.81
CA LEU A 26 -4.88 8.85 11.54
C LEU A 26 -3.92 7.79 10.98
N LEU A 27 -2.63 8.08 10.94
CA LEU A 27 -1.59 7.16 10.44
C LEU A 27 -1.50 5.85 11.23
N LEU A 28 -1.86 5.87 12.52
CA LEU A 28 -1.90 4.67 13.36
C LEU A 28 -3.21 3.90 13.22
N LYS A 29 -4.34 4.61 13.23
CA LYS A 29 -5.67 3.97 13.32
C LYS A 29 -6.18 3.47 11.98
N LEU A 30 -5.99 4.21 10.90
CA LEU A 30 -6.56 3.88 9.59
C LEU A 30 -6.03 2.54 9.04
N PRO A 31 -4.72 2.26 9.02
CA PRO A 31 -4.22 0.95 8.57
C PRO A 31 -4.79 -0.21 9.39
N ALA A 32 -4.90 -0.05 10.71
CA ALA A 32 -5.46 -1.06 11.60
C ALA A 32 -6.96 -1.31 11.34
N ALA A 33 -7.74 -0.26 11.06
CA ALA A 33 -9.16 -0.38 10.75
C ALA A 33 -9.37 -1.11 9.41
N LEU A 34 -8.61 -0.77 8.37
CA LEU A 34 -8.65 -1.44 7.08
C LEU A 34 -8.20 -2.91 7.18
N ASP A 35 -7.15 -3.20 7.97
CA ASP A 35 -6.72 -4.57 8.20
C ASP A 35 -7.79 -5.39 8.92
N THR A 36 -8.42 -4.83 9.96
CA THR A 36 -9.52 -5.48 10.69
C THR A 36 -10.71 -5.80 9.78
N GLN A 37 -11.09 -4.85 8.92
CA GLN A 37 -12.17 -5.05 7.95
C GLN A 37 -11.82 -6.18 6.98
N MET A 38 -10.64 -6.14 6.38
CA MET A 38 -10.20 -7.16 5.41
C MET A 38 -10.13 -8.55 6.02
N GLN A 39 -9.62 -8.67 7.24
CA GLN A 39 -9.58 -9.95 7.97
C GLN A 39 -10.98 -10.51 8.20
N ARG A 40 -11.90 -9.66 8.69
CA ARG A 40 -13.27 -10.06 8.99
C ARG A 40 -14.05 -10.50 7.74
N ASP A 41 -13.97 -9.71 6.67
CA ASP A 41 -14.85 -9.87 5.50
C ASP A 41 -14.26 -10.83 4.45
N SER A 42 -12.93 -10.93 4.39
CA SER A 42 -12.23 -11.66 3.33
C SER A 42 -11.19 -12.67 3.82
N GLY A 43 -10.87 -12.70 5.10
CA GLY A 43 -9.80 -13.56 5.64
C GLY A 43 -8.41 -13.20 5.08
N LEU A 44 -8.22 -11.94 4.66
CA LEU A 44 -6.97 -11.38 4.16
C LEU A 44 -6.48 -10.29 5.10
N SER A 45 -5.17 -10.16 5.31
CA SER A 45 -4.64 -8.88 5.80
C SER A 45 -4.78 -7.80 4.73
N HIS A 46 -4.88 -6.54 5.15
CA HIS A 46 -4.91 -5.42 4.20
C HIS A 46 -3.68 -5.44 3.28
N PHE A 47 -2.51 -5.80 3.80
CA PHE A 47 -1.30 -5.93 2.98
C PHE A 47 -1.37 -7.08 1.97
N GLU A 48 -1.97 -8.24 2.32
CA GLU A 48 -2.21 -9.33 1.37
C GLU A 48 -3.13 -8.88 0.23
N TYR A 49 -4.20 -8.15 0.57
CA TYR A 49 -5.10 -7.58 -0.42
C TYR A 49 -4.38 -6.61 -1.36
N LEU A 50 -3.57 -5.68 -0.84
CA LEU A 50 -2.80 -4.74 -1.67
C LEU A 50 -1.85 -5.46 -2.63
N VAL A 51 -1.20 -6.54 -2.21
CA VAL A 51 -0.34 -7.36 -3.09
C VAL A 51 -1.17 -7.99 -4.22
N LEU A 52 -2.30 -8.62 -3.91
CA LEU A 52 -3.19 -9.22 -4.92
C LEU A 52 -3.76 -8.15 -5.86
N ALA A 53 -4.25 -7.03 -5.33
CA ALA A 53 -4.78 -5.92 -6.12
C ALA A 53 -3.71 -5.32 -7.04
N SER A 54 -2.48 -5.13 -6.55
CA SER A 54 -1.36 -4.66 -7.37
C SER A 54 -1.05 -5.60 -8.54
N LEU A 55 -1.17 -6.91 -8.33
CA LEU A 55 -0.99 -7.90 -9.41
C LEU A 55 -2.17 -7.88 -10.39
N SER A 56 -3.40 -7.71 -9.89
CA SER A 56 -4.60 -7.72 -10.73
C SER A 56 -4.62 -6.62 -11.78
N GLU A 57 -3.99 -5.49 -11.49
CA GLU A 57 -3.90 -4.32 -12.39
C GLU A 57 -2.65 -4.33 -13.30
N ALA A 58 -1.72 -5.25 -13.03
CA ALA A 58 -0.50 -5.32 -13.82
C ALA A 58 -0.75 -6.00 -15.18
N PRO A 59 -0.01 -5.61 -16.25
CA PRO A 59 -0.03 -6.31 -17.51
C PRO A 59 0.22 -7.82 -17.34
N GLY A 60 -0.65 -8.65 -17.89
CA GLY A 60 -0.57 -10.10 -17.71
C GLY A 60 -0.64 -10.56 -16.25
N ARG A 61 -1.21 -9.73 -15.35
CA ARG A 61 -1.31 -10.00 -13.91
C ARG A 61 0.03 -10.37 -13.27
N THR A 62 1.12 -9.76 -13.75
CA THR A 62 2.49 -10.15 -13.41
C THR A 62 3.30 -8.93 -12.96
N ARG A 63 4.05 -9.08 -11.86
CA ARG A 63 5.04 -8.08 -11.39
C ARG A 63 6.30 -8.75 -10.88
N ARG A 64 7.44 -8.08 -11.04
CA ARG A 64 8.69 -8.49 -10.39
C ARG A 64 8.56 -8.38 -8.86
N MET A 65 9.14 -9.34 -8.14
CA MET A 65 9.16 -9.32 -6.67
C MET A 65 9.77 -8.03 -6.11
N SER A 66 10.79 -7.48 -6.76
CA SER A 66 11.41 -6.20 -6.37
C SER A 66 10.45 -5.02 -6.52
N ALA A 67 9.63 -4.99 -7.57
CA ALA A 67 8.63 -3.95 -7.76
C ALA A 67 7.50 -4.05 -6.72
N LEU A 68 7.07 -5.26 -6.35
CA LEU A 68 6.12 -5.47 -5.27
C LEU A 68 6.67 -5.09 -3.88
N ALA A 69 8.00 -5.10 -3.71
CA ALA A 69 8.62 -4.74 -2.43
C ALA A 69 8.36 -3.29 -2.04
N THR A 70 8.07 -2.40 -2.98
CA THR A 70 7.68 -1.01 -2.70
C THR A 70 6.42 -0.95 -1.82
N LEU A 71 5.46 -1.87 -2.01
CA LEU A 71 4.27 -2.01 -1.15
C LEU A 71 4.63 -2.34 0.32
N ALA A 72 5.77 -2.97 0.53
CA ALA A 72 6.29 -3.36 1.85
C ALA A 72 7.32 -2.36 2.39
N SER A 73 7.31 -1.11 1.91
CA SER A 73 8.34 -0.11 2.22
C SER A 73 9.76 -0.62 1.95
N GLY A 74 9.95 -1.32 0.83
CA GLY A 74 11.23 -1.88 0.39
C GLY A 74 11.66 -3.19 1.07
N SER A 75 10.90 -3.74 2.01
CA SER A 75 11.23 -5.00 2.69
C SER A 75 10.90 -6.23 1.84
N LEU A 76 11.86 -6.70 1.03
CA LEU A 76 11.76 -7.95 0.27
C LEU A 76 11.47 -9.16 1.15
N SER A 77 12.03 -9.23 2.36
CA SER A 77 11.79 -10.32 3.30
C SER A 77 10.33 -10.40 3.72
N ARG A 78 9.74 -9.27 4.14
CA ARG A 78 8.32 -9.19 4.49
C ARG A 78 7.42 -9.58 3.32
N LEU A 79 7.71 -9.04 2.12
CA LEU A 79 6.98 -9.41 0.92
C LEU A 79 7.08 -10.90 0.61
N SER A 80 8.29 -11.49 0.68
CA SER A 80 8.51 -12.92 0.38
C SER A 80 7.68 -13.84 1.28
N HIS A 81 7.55 -13.50 2.57
CA HIS A 81 6.69 -14.25 3.49
C HIS A 81 5.21 -14.17 3.10
N VAL A 82 4.74 -12.99 2.72
CA VAL A 82 3.35 -12.79 2.27
C VAL A 82 3.10 -13.55 0.96
N VAL A 83 3.96 -13.38 -0.04
CA VAL A 83 3.81 -14.07 -1.33
C VAL A 83 3.84 -15.58 -1.16
N LYS A 84 4.73 -16.13 -0.30
CA LYS A 84 4.75 -17.57 0.02
C LYS A 84 3.42 -18.05 0.61
N ARG A 85 2.79 -17.25 1.49
CA ARG A 85 1.49 -17.59 2.08
C ARG A 85 0.36 -17.54 1.04
N LEU A 86 0.36 -16.53 0.16
CA LEU A 86 -0.62 -16.42 -0.94
C LEU A 86 -0.43 -17.53 -1.99
N GLU A 87 0.81 -17.93 -2.25
CA GLU A 87 1.15 -19.07 -3.11
C GLU A 87 0.63 -20.40 -2.51
N GLY A 88 0.79 -20.57 -1.18
CA GLY A 88 0.21 -21.73 -0.47
C GLY A 88 -1.32 -21.79 -0.52
N LYS A 89 -2.00 -20.66 -0.74
CA LYS A 89 -3.45 -20.58 -0.97
C LYS A 89 -3.83 -20.74 -2.46
N GLY A 90 -2.86 -20.87 -3.35
CA GLY A 90 -3.08 -21.00 -4.80
C GLY A 90 -3.46 -19.68 -5.50
N TRP A 91 -3.33 -18.54 -4.86
CA TRP A 91 -3.71 -17.23 -5.42
C TRP A 91 -2.60 -16.54 -6.21
N ILE A 92 -1.37 -16.94 -5.97
CA ILE A 92 -0.17 -16.46 -6.68
C ILE A 92 0.68 -17.66 -7.08
N THR A 93 1.42 -17.53 -8.18
CA THR A 93 2.54 -18.39 -8.53
C THR A 93 3.80 -17.56 -8.67
N ARG A 94 4.98 -18.14 -8.38
CA ARG A 94 6.28 -17.52 -8.65
C ARG A 94 6.92 -18.18 -9.86
N GLN A 95 7.45 -17.36 -10.74
CA GLN A 95 8.09 -17.79 -11.97
C GLN A 95 9.41 -17.05 -12.17
N ALA A 96 10.42 -17.70 -12.74
CA ALA A 96 11.60 -16.99 -13.20
C ALA A 96 11.23 -15.98 -14.28
N CYS A 97 11.84 -14.80 -14.27
CA CYS A 97 11.62 -13.83 -15.31
C CYS A 97 12.18 -14.36 -16.64
N GLN A 98 11.37 -14.36 -17.71
CA GLN A 98 11.79 -14.87 -19.03
C GLN A 98 12.92 -14.05 -19.65
N GLU A 99 12.98 -12.74 -19.37
CA GLU A 99 14.00 -11.84 -19.90
C GLU A 99 15.34 -11.97 -19.14
N ASP A 100 15.28 -12.26 -17.83
CA ASP A 100 16.46 -12.42 -16.98
C ASP A 100 16.13 -13.34 -15.79
N GLY A 101 16.57 -14.58 -15.88
CA GLY A 101 16.31 -15.62 -14.89
C GLY A 101 16.83 -15.34 -13.47
N ARG A 102 17.62 -14.27 -13.28
CA ARG A 102 18.05 -13.80 -11.94
C ARG A 102 16.89 -13.16 -11.15
N TYR A 103 15.81 -12.76 -11.82
CA TYR A 103 14.66 -12.15 -11.20
C TYR A 103 13.50 -13.13 -11.11
N THR A 104 12.70 -12.95 -10.07
CA THR A 104 11.46 -13.72 -9.86
C THR A 104 10.27 -12.80 -10.03
N ASN A 105 9.30 -13.26 -10.81
CA ASN A 105 8.00 -12.65 -10.97
C ASN A 105 6.99 -13.33 -10.05
N ALA A 106 6.05 -12.56 -9.51
CA ALA A 106 4.81 -13.04 -8.94
C ALA A 106 3.70 -12.88 -9.99
N VAL A 107 2.90 -13.91 -10.18
CA VAL A 107 1.80 -13.96 -11.15
C VAL A 107 0.52 -14.28 -10.39
N LEU A 108 -0.51 -13.47 -10.56
CA LEU A 108 -1.84 -13.73 -10.00
C LEU A 108 -2.53 -14.84 -10.78
N THR A 109 -3.02 -15.85 -10.10
CA THR A 109 -3.83 -16.93 -10.70
C THR A 109 -5.27 -16.48 -10.92
N ASP A 110 -6.07 -17.29 -11.66
CA ASP A 110 -7.51 -17.02 -11.79
C ASP A 110 -8.21 -17.08 -10.43
N ALA A 111 -7.87 -18.03 -9.57
CA ALA A 111 -8.38 -18.09 -8.20
C ALA A 111 -7.98 -16.85 -7.37
N GLY A 112 -6.78 -16.31 -7.58
CA GLY A 112 -6.34 -15.04 -6.99
C GLY A 112 -7.14 -13.86 -7.52
N TRP A 113 -7.43 -13.81 -8.80
CA TRP A 113 -8.29 -12.79 -9.41
C TRP A 113 -9.71 -12.83 -8.83
N GLU A 114 -10.33 -14.01 -8.78
CA GLU A 114 -11.65 -14.17 -8.16
C GLU A 114 -11.66 -13.69 -6.70
N LYS A 115 -10.58 -13.97 -5.96
CA LYS A 115 -10.43 -13.49 -4.59
C LYS A 115 -10.36 -11.97 -4.49
N VAL A 116 -9.65 -11.30 -5.41
CA VAL A 116 -9.62 -9.82 -5.48
C VAL A 116 -11.02 -9.28 -5.77
N VAL A 117 -11.68 -9.78 -6.81
CA VAL A 117 -13.02 -9.34 -7.22
C VAL A 117 -14.03 -9.49 -6.08
N ALA A 118 -14.01 -10.62 -5.38
CA ALA A 118 -14.90 -10.86 -4.24
C ALA A 118 -14.62 -9.96 -3.04
N SER A 119 -13.35 -9.52 -2.85
CA SER A 119 -12.94 -8.72 -1.69
C SER A 119 -13.07 -7.21 -1.93
N ALA A 120 -12.99 -6.77 -3.18
CA ALA A 120 -12.95 -5.35 -3.53
C ALA A 120 -14.17 -4.53 -3.06
N PRO A 121 -15.43 -4.99 -3.19
CA PRO A 121 -16.59 -4.20 -2.76
C PRO A 121 -16.54 -3.83 -1.28
N GLY A 122 -16.22 -4.79 -0.41
CA GLY A 122 -16.12 -4.54 1.04
C GLY A 122 -14.97 -3.59 1.39
N HIS A 123 -13.84 -3.70 0.67
CA HIS A 123 -12.74 -2.76 0.86
C HIS A 123 -13.09 -1.33 0.41
N VAL A 124 -13.72 -1.18 -0.76
CA VAL A 124 -14.16 0.12 -1.27
C VAL A 124 -15.15 0.77 -0.29
N GLU A 125 -16.13 0.01 0.22
CA GLU A 125 -17.08 0.50 1.20
C GLU A 125 -16.39 0.97 2.50
N ALA A 126 -15.40 0.22 2.99
CA ALA A 126 -14.62 0.63 4.16
C ALA A 126 -13.81 1.92 3.90
N VAL A 127 -13.20 2.06 2.72
CA VAL A 127 -12.49 3.30 2.35
C VAL A 127 -13.47 4.48 2.28
N ARG A 128 -14.65 4.27 1.68
CA ARG A 128 -15.68 5.31 1.63
C ARG A 128 -16.10 5.75 3.02
N SER A 129 -16.58 4.82 3.84
CA SER A 129 -17.12 5.12 5.18
C SER A 129 -16.09 5.71 6.14
N LEU A 130 -14.81 5.28 6.05
CA LEU A 130 -13.75 5.74 6.94
C LEU A 130 -13.09 7.05 6.52
N ILE A 131 -13.11 7.37 5.21
CA ILE A 131 -12.37 8.52 4.67
C ILE A 131 -13.24 9.39 3.78
N LEU A 132 -13.79 8.83 2.68
CA LEU A 132 -14.35 9.66 1.61
C LEU A 132 -15.62 10.37 2.06
N ASP A 133 -16.49 9.69 2.79
CA ASP A 133 -17.78 10.24 3.25
C ASP A 133 -17.62 11.27 4.40
N ALA A 134 -16.40 11.34 4.99
CA ALA A 134 -16.07 12.37 5.97
C ALA A 134 -15.59 13.70 5.34
N LEU A 135 -15.41 13.74 4.02
CA LEU A 135 -14.78 14.86 3.30
C LEU A 135 -15.67 15.33 2.16
N THR A 136 -15.63 16.62 1.90
CA THR A 136 -16.13 17.18 0.63
C THR A 136 -15.18 16.83 -0.51
N GLU A 137 -15.64 16.92 -1.77
CA GLU A 137 -14.79 16.69 -2.95
C GLU A 137 -13.53 17.57 -2.96
N GLY A 138 -13.68 18.86 -2.55
CA GLY A 138 -12.57 19.80 -2.47
C GLY A 138 -11.54 19.41 -1.40
N GLU A 139 -11.99 18.98 -0.22
CA GLU A 139 -11.12 18.50 0.86
C GLU A 139 -10.40 17.21 0.47
N LEU A 140 -11.07 16.30 -0.21
CA LEU A 140 -10.46 15.07 -0.70
C LEU A 140 -9.36 15.37 -1.73
N ALA A 141 -9.60 16.29 -2.66
CA ALA A 141 -8.60 16.74 -3.63
C ALA A 141 -7.38 17.37 -2.93
N GLN A 142 -7.60 18.25 -1.95
CA GLN A 142 -6.54 18.87 -1.15
C GLN A 142 -5.74 17.82 -0.36
N LEU A 143 -6.41 16.86 0.29
CA LEU A 143 -5.76 15.78 1.00
C LEU A 143 -4.88 14.95 0.07
N GLY A 144 -5.36 14.63 -1.13
CA GLY A 144 -4.60 13.94 -2.16
C GLY A 144 -3.34 14.70 -2.59
N ASP A 145 -3.44 16.03 -2.78
CA ASP A 145 -2.29 16.88 -3.12
C ASP A 145 -1.27 16.94 -1.98
N ILE A 146 -1.73 17.07 -0.74
CA ILE A 146 -0.85 17.07 0.44
C ILE A 146 -0.14 15.73 0.57
N ALA A 147 -0.88 14.64 0.45
CA ALA A 147 -0.33 13.28 0.52
C ALA A 147 0.75 13.06 -0.54
N ARG A 148 0.51 13.43 -1.81
CA ARG A 148 1.52 13.33 -2.89
C ARG A 148 2.80 14.09 -2.56
N ARG A 149 2.71 15.32 -2.03
CA ARG A 149 3.88 16.11 -1.62
C ARG A 149 4.69 15.46 -0.50
N ILE A 150 4.00 14.84 0.48
CA ILE A 150 4.67 14.13 1.57
C ILE A 150 5.34 12.85 1.06
N LEU A 151 4.63 12.07 0.24
CA LEU A 151 5.13 10.83 -0.33
C LEU A 151 6.38 11.03 -1.17
N THR A 152 6.46 12.12 -1.95
CA THR A 152 7.69 12.48 -2.71
C THR A 152 8.92 12.68 -1.81
N ARG A 153 8.73 13.02 -0.52
CA ARG A 153 9.83 13.14 0.44
C ARG A 153 10.19 11.81 1.12
N LEU A 154 9.24 10.88 1.20
CA LEU A 154 9.44 9.57 1.82
C LEU A 154 10.02 8.56 0.83
N ASP A 155 9.67 8.68 -0.42
CA ASP A 155 10.11 7.82 -1.49
C ASP A 155 10.73 8.66 -2.61
N SER A 156 12.06 8.54 -2.78
CA SER A 156 12.80 9.23 -3.84
C SER A 156 12.43 8.74 -5.24
N THR A 157 11.77 7.58 -5.36
CA THR A 157 11.28 7.06 -6.64
C THR A 157 9.97 7.69 -7.06
N GLY A 158 9.20 8.28 -6.13
CA GLY A 158 7.96 9.00 -6.39
C GLY A 158 6.83 8.14 -6.98
N ASP A 159 7.02 6.83 -7.11
CA ASP A 159 6.06 5.94 -7.77
C ASP A 159 4.97 5.45 -6.79
N VAL A 160 4.14 6.38 -6.37
CA VAL A 160 2.96 6.07 -5.54
C VAL A 160 1.96 5.16 -6.28
N ARG A 161 1.95 5.20 -7.62
CA ARG A 161 1.07 4.34 -8.43
C ARG A 161 1.45 2.87 -8.35
N ALA A 162 2.73 2.56 -8.14
CA ALA A 162 3.15 1.18 -7.88
C ALA A 162 2.68 0.68 -6.51
N ALA A 163 2.57 1.59 -5.53
CA ALA A 163 2.16 1.26 -4.16
C ALA A 163 0.63 1.20 -3.97
N PHE A 164 -0.11 2.03 -4.70
CA PHE A 164 -1.58 2.04 -4.63
C PHE A 164 -2.13 1.98 -6.05
N PRO A 165 -2.47 0.78 -6.51
CA PRO A 165 -3.17 0.60 -7.77
C PRO A 165 -4.48 1.39 -7.74
N ALA A 166 -4.92 1.89 -8.89
CA ALA A 166 -6.24 2.46 -9.01
C ALA A 166 -7.26 1.40 -8.59
N ALA A 167 -8.29 1.78 -7.86
CA ALA A 167 -9.34 0.84 -7.48
C ALA A 167 -9.80 0.07 -8.71
N VAL A 168 -9.95 -1.26 -8.56
CA VAL A 168 -10.42 -2.15 -9.64
C VAL A 168 -11.56 -1.44 -10.35
N SER A 169 -11.30 -0.99 -11.58
CA SER A 169 -12.36 -0.44 -12.43
C SER A 169 -13.39 -1.54 -12.58
N THR A 170 -14.63 -1.22 -12.25
CA THR A 170 -15.77 -2.13 -12.42
C THR A 170 -15.73 -2.76 -13.82
N PRO A 171 -15.95 -4.07 -13.95
CA PRO A 171 -16.01 -4.73 -15.24
C PRO A 171 -17.07 -4.14 -16.15
#